data_1854253609d04d726e0f0437c67c4f30
#
_entry.id   1854253609d04d726e0f0437c67c4f30
#
_cell.length_a   1.000
_cell.length_b   1.000
_cell.length_c   1.000
_cell.angle_alpha   90.00
_cell.angle_beta   90.00
_cell.angle_gamma   90.00
#
_symmetry.space_group_name_H-M   'P 1'
#
loop_
_entity.id
_entity.type
_entity.pdbx_description
1 polymer ?
#
loop_
_entity_poly.entity_id
_entity_poly.type
_entity_poly.pdbx_seq_one_letter_code
_entity_poly.pdbx_strand_id
1 'polypeptide(L)'
;MTILGDSEEYDLMKETVKSSYNIKPYNYILTCEIGVREGLGSKVMIEEIRNKYQGTYLHVGIDPYGNLSYSHYDKGKTVKEDHTADYTNQMKEQLKKDFLDYPQFQLMTLTDKEFMKRYADGIPVYNQKTILCEEYTCVHFDGPHQTEDILKQFMFFSQRVHQGSTFCFDDYLTYDMDLIQSVAKVLGFVPIRKGNQKYIMRKEYVN
;
A
#
# COMPACT_ATOMS: atom_id res chain seq x y z
N MET A 1 -21.12 10.33 4.82
CA MET A 1 -20.36 11.03 3.76
C MET A 1 -19.75 9.98 2.84
N THR A 2 -19.67 10.19 1.55
CA THR A 2 -19.12 9.20 0.62
C THR A 2 -17.63 9.46 0.46
N ILE A 3 -16.78 8.56 0.89
CA ILE A 3 -15.34 8.60 0.61
C ILE A 3 -15.16 8.28 -0.87
N LEU A 4 -14.43 9.14 -1.57
CA LEU A 4 -14.24 9.06 -3.01
C LEU A 4 -12.92 8.33 -3.35
N GLY A 5 -12.79 7.92 -4.59
CA GLY A 5 -11.58 7.36 -5.16
C GLY A 5 -11.63 7.41 -6.68
N ASP A 6 -10.48 7.33 -7.28
CA ASP A 6 -10.25 7.47 -8.72
C ASP A 6 -9.64 6.21 -9.36
N SER A 7 -9.26 5.24 -8.54
CA SER A 7 -8.79 3.96 -9.04
C SER A 7 -9.94 3.08 -9.52
N GLU A 8 -9.63 2.12 -10.35
CA GLU A 8 -10.56 1.08 -10.78
C GLU A 8 -10.31 -0.24 -10.00
N GLU A 9 -11.17 -1.22 -10.21
CA GLU A 9 -10.98 -2.58 -9.70
C GLU A 9 -10.82 -2.70 -8.17
N TYR A 10 -11.61 -1.94 -7.39
CA TYR A 10 -11.63 -2.03 -5.92
C TYR A 10 -11.94 -3.44 -5.39
N ASP A 11 -12.60 -4.28 -6.20
CA ASP A 11 -12.83 -5.68 -5.85
C ASP A 11 -11.53 -6.49 -5.83
N LEU A 12 -10.54 -6.14 -6.65
CA LEU A 12 -9.20 -6.73 -6.56
C LEU A 12 -8.44 -6.26 -5.32
N MET A 13 -8.67 -5.03 -4.85
CA MET A 13 -8.12 -4.59 -3.56
C MET A 13 -8.70 -5.41 -2.41
N LYS A 14 -10.01 -5.70 -2.40
CA LYS A 14 -10.62 -6.63 -1.45
C LYS A 14 -10.00 -8.02 -1.56
N GLU A 15 -9.79 -8.52 -2.78
CA GLU A 15 -9.15 -9.81 -3.03
C GLU A 15 -7.72 -9.84 -2.46
N THR A 16 -6.99 -8.74 -2.48
CA THR A 16 -5.66 -8.63 -1.87
C THR A 16 -5.70 -8.98 -0.38
N VAL A 17 -6.68 -8.43 0.35
CA VAL A 17 -6.87 -8.77 1.78
C VAL A 17 -7.38 -10.19 1.95
N LYS A 18 -8.35 -10.62 1.13
CA LYS A 18 -8.93 -11.97 1.21
C LYS A 18 -7.91 -13.07 0.99
N SER A 19 -6.97 -12.85 0.08
CA SER A 19 -5.96 -13.84 -0.31
C SER A 19 -4.79 -13.93 0.66
N SER A 20 -4.66 -13.00 1.61
CA SER A 20 -3.63 -13.09 2.65
C SER A 20 -3.94 -14.21 3.65
N TYR A 21 -2.91 -14.84 4.20
CA TYR A 21 -3.06 -15.90 5.20
C TYR A 21 -1.87 -15.95 6.19
N ASN A 22 -1.86 -16.90 7.13
CA ASN A 22 -0.82 -17.08 8.15
C ASN A 22 -0.59 -15.86 9.05
N ILE A 23 -1.63 -15.08 9.29
CA ILE A 23 -1.53 -13.95 10.20
C ILE A 23 -1.40 -14.48 11.61
N LYS A 24 -0.28 -14.16 12.24
CA LYS A 24 -0.02 -14.58 13.62
C LYS A 24 -0.99 -13.86 14.57
N PRO A 25 -1.76 -14.59 15.38
CA PRO A 25 -2.80 -14.00 16.23
C PRO A 25 -2.27 -13.05 17.32
N TYR A 26 -0.97 -13.02 17.55
CA TYR A 26 -0.31 -12.20 18.58
C TYR A 26 0.27 -10.89 18.07
N ASN A 27 0.28 -10.68 16.77
CA ASN A 27 0.81 -9.47 16.15
C ASN A 27 -0.35 -8.59 15.68
N TYR A 28 -0.10 -7.27 15.63
CA TYR A 28 -0.98 -6.37 14.92
C TYR A 28 -1.06 -6.77 13.46
N ILE A 29 -2.26 -6.76 12.91
CA ILE A 29 -2.42 -6.81 11.46
C ILE A 29 -2.04 -5.43 10.95
N LEU A 30 -0.96 -5.35 10.20
CA LEU A 30 -0.48 -4.12 9.61
C LEU A 30 -0.71 -4.17 8.11
N THR A 31 -1.41 -3.17 7.60
CA THR A 31 -1.59 -2.98 6.16
C THR A 31 -1.16 -1.57 5.75
N CYS A 32 -0.81 -1.40 4.49
CA CYS A 32 -0.31 -0.13 3.98
C CYS A 32 -0.85 0.18 2.59
N GLU A 33 -1.11 1.45 2.34
CA GLU A 33 -1.36 2.02 1.02
C GLU A 33 -0.39 3.17 0.78
N ILE A 34 0.30 3.17 -0.36
CA ILE A 34 1.10 4.28 -0.85
C ILE A 34 0.30 4.99 -1.93
N GLY A 35 0.08 6.29 -1.77
CA GLY A 35 -0.89 7.05 -2.57
C GLY A 35 -2.31 6.87 -2.05
N VAL A 36 -2.76 7.76 -1.18
CA VAL A 36 -4.06 7.65 -0.50
C VAL A 36 -5.12 8.50 -1.18
N ARG A 37 -4.73 9.69 -1.63
CA ARG A 37 -5.58 10.68 -2.26
C ARG A 37 -6.87 10.96 -1.45
N GLU A 38 -8.05 10.54 -1.91
CA GLU A 38 -9.34 10.74 -1.23
C GLU A 38 -9.71 9.57 -0.30
N GLY A 39 -8.94 8.46 -0.31
CA GLY A 39 -8.96 7.41 0.72
C GLY A 39 -9.87 6.23 0.46
N LEU A 40 -10.51 6.08 -0.70
CA LEU A 40 -11.40 4.94 -0.94
C LEU A 40 -10.63 3.61 -0.91
N GLY A 41 -9.40 3.57 -1.41
CA GLY A 41 -8.54 2.39 -1.33
C GLY A 41 -8.28 1.97 0.12
N SER A 42 -7.82 2.90 0.95
CA SER A 42 -7.63 2.68 2.40
C SER A 42 -8.91 2.17 3.07
N LYS A 43 -10.06 2.80 2.78
CA LYS A 43 -11.36 2.38 3.33
C LYS A 43 -11.69 0.94 2.95
N VAL A 44 -11.57 0.60 1.67
CA VAL A 44 -11.86 -0.76 1.16
C VAL A 44 -11.00 -1.80 1.86
N MET A 45 -9.69 -1.53 2.02
CA MET A 45 -8.79 -2.43 2.74
C MET A 45 -9.18 -2.58 4.22
N ILE A 46 -9.47 -1.49 4.92
CA ILE A 46 -9.86 -1.50 6.33
C ILE A 46 -11.16 -2.29 6.53
N GLU A 47 -12.17 -2.06 5.71
CA GLU A 47 -13.45 -2.75 5.82
C GLU A 47 -13.29 -4.25 5.56
N GLU A 48 -12.46 -4.64 4.60
CA GLU A 48 -12.20 -6.06 4.33
C GLU A 48 -11.40 -6.73 5.45
N ILE A 49 -10.47 -6.01 6.10
CA ILE A 49 -9.77 -6.51 7.29
C ILE A 49 -10.76 -6.74 8.42
N ARG A 50 -11.67 -5.79 8.68
CA ARG A 50 -12.73 -5.93 9.70
C ARG A 50 -13.60 -7.16 9.47
N ASN A 51 -13.92 -7.45 8.20
CA ASN A 51 -14.72 -8.60 7.83
C ASN A 51 -13.98 -9.92 8.02
N LYS A 52 -12.67 -9.93 7.76
CA LYS A 52 -11.85 -11.15 7.74
C LYS A 52 -11.24 -11.48 9.10
N TYR A 53 -10.84 -10.48 9.87
CA TYR A 53 -10.04 -10.66 11.07
C TYR A 53 -10.68 -10.03 12.31
N GLN A 54 -10.70 -10.80 13.39
CA GLN A 54 -11.04 -10.31 14.71
C GLN A 54 -9.75 -10.05 15.49
N GLY A 55 -9.43 -8.81 15.75
CA GLY A 55 -8.21 -8.45 16.47
C GLY A 55 -7.80 -7.00 16.25
N THR A 56 -6.67 -6.64 16.81
CA THR A 56 -6.12 -5.29 16.64
C THR A 56 -5.42 -5.19 15.29
N TYR A 57 -5.75 -4.17 14.54
CA TYR A 57 -5.13 -3.89 13.26
C TYR A 57 -4.82 -2.39 13.11
N LEU A 58 -3.86 -2.10 12.25
CA LEU A 58 -3.47 -0.76 11.85
C LEU A 58 -3.39 -0.72 10.32
N HIS A 59 -4.00 0.29 9.74
CA HIS A 59 -3.82 0.62 8.33
C HIS A 59 -3.06 1.93 8.22
N VAL A 60 -1.96 1.91 7.49
CA VAL A 60 -1.10 3.07 7.25
C VAL A 60 -1.29 3.56 5.83
N GLY A 61 -1.80 4.77 5.70
CA GLY A 61 -1.83 5.48 4.42
C GLY A 61 -0.64 6.44 4.32
N ILE A 62 0.12 6.38 3.23
CA ILE A 62 1.29 7.23 2.97
C ILE A 62 0.96 8.14 1.80
N ASP A 63 0.89 9.44 2.06
CA ASP A 63 0.66 10.45 1.02
C ASP A 63 1.17 11.81 1.49
N PRO A 64 2.09 12.46 0.78
CA PRO A 64 2.66 13.72 1.21
C PRO A 64 1.68 14.90 1.19
N TYR A 65 0.72 14.90 0.26
CA TYR A 65 -0.15 16.05 -0.03
C TYR A 65 0.63 17.36 -0.32
N GLY A 66 -0.05 18.50 -0.35
CA GLY A 66 0.60 19.81 -0.45
C GLY A 66 1.03 20.20 -1.86
N ASN A 67 0.45 19.58 -2.90
CA ASN A 67 0.73 19.88 -4.31
C ASN A 67 2.20 19.65 -4.71
N LEU A 68 2.82 18.61 -4.16
CA LEU A 68 4.18 18.25 -4.54
C LEU A 68 4.21 17.79 -6.00
N SER A 69 5.18 18.27 -6.76
CA SER A 69 5.45 17.75 -8.10
C SER A 69 6.06 16.36 -8.01
N TYR A 70 5.58 15.44 -8.82
CA TYR A 70 6.16 14.12 -8.96
C TYR A 70 6.15 13.67 -10.42
N SER A 71 7.08 12.80 -10.78
CA SER A 71 7.10 12.19 -12.11
C SER A 71 6.30 10.89 -12.07
N HIS A 72 5.44 10.74 -13.06
CA HIS A 72 4.53 9.61 -13.18
C HIS A 72 4.83 8.91 -14.50
N TYR A 73 4.80 7.59 -14.56
CA TYR A 73 5.01 6.72 -15.73
C TYR A 73 6.40 6.77 -16.37
N ASP A 74 6.96 5.63 -16.65
CA ASP A 74 8.23 5.49 -17.38
C ASP A 74 8.22 4.42 -18.48
N LYS A 75 7.22 3.54 -18.54
CA LYS A 75 7.17 2.46 -19.51
C LYS A 75 6.79 2.98 -20.91
N GLY A 76 7.76 2.94 -21.84
CA GLY A 76 7.53 3.28 -23.25
C GLY A 76 7.34 4.77 -23.54
N LYS A 77 7.50 5.64 -22.56
CA LYS A 77 7.45 7.09 -22.72
C LYS A 77 8.84 7.70 -22.48
N THR A 78 9.34 8.44 -23.47
CA THR A 78 10.58 9.21 -23.35
C THR A 78 10.39 10.52 -22.58
N VAL A 79 9.17 10.86 -22.21
CA VAL A 79 8.79 12.08 -21.49
C VAL A 79 8.33 11.69 -20.10
N LYS A 80 9.08 12.15 -19.10
CA LYS A 80 8.58 12.21 -17.73
C LYS A 80 7.45 13.24 -17.72
N GLU A 81 6.23 12.78 -17.54
CA GLU A 81 5.13 13.69 -17.28
C GLU A 81 5.27 14.16 -15.84
N ASP A 82 5.68 15.41 -15.65
CA ASP A 82 5.64 16.04 -14.34
C ASP A 82 4.19 16.40 -14.02
N HIS A 83 3.61 15.67 -13.11
CA HIS A 83 2.32 16.02 -12.54
C HIS A 83 2.53 16.93 -11.34
N THR A 84 1.94 18.11 -11.41
CA THR A 84 1.66 18.87 -10.19
C THR A 84 0.42 18.22 -9.62
N ALA A 85 0.59 17.49 -8.54
CA ALA A 85 -0.49 16.70 -7.99
C ALA A 85 -1.65 17.58 -7.55
N ASP A 86 -2.84 17.19 -7.92
CA ASP A 86 -4.09 17.69 -7.34
C ASP A 86 -4.28 17.24 -5.88
N TYR A 87 -3.20 16.82 -5.22
CA TYR A 87 -3.19 16.35 -3.83
C TYR A 87 -3.03 17.55 -2.88
N THR A 88 -4.14 18.25 -2.67
CA THR A 88 -4.14 19.50 -1.90
C THR A 88 -4.15 19.24 -0.39
N ASN A 89 -3.72 20.26 0.37
CA ASN A 89 -3.90 20.21 1.82
C ASN A 89 -5.39 20.22 2.22
N GLN A 90 -6.26 20.78 1.40
CA GLN A 90 -7.71 20.74 1.63
C GLN A 90 -8.23 19.29 1.52
N MET A 91 -7.78 18.53 0.52
CA MET A 91 -8.11 17.11 0.38
C MET A 91 -7.66 16.31 1.61
N LYS A 92 -6.44 16.55 2.09
CA LYS A 92 -5.92 15.94 3.33
C LYS A 92 -6.82 16.23 4.55
N GLU A 93 -7.22 17.48 4.74
CA GLU A 93 -8.09 17.83 5.86
C GLU A 93 -9.51 17.25 5.71
N GLN A 94 -9.99 17.08 4.49
CA GLN A 94 -11.24 16.35 4.25
C GLN A 94 -11.10 14.86 4.57
N LEU A 95 -10.04 14.23 4.10
CA LEU A 95 -9.72 12.82 4.41
C LEU A 95 -9.72 12.55 5.92
N LYS A 96 -9.09 13.41 6.72
CA LYS A 96 -9.07 13.27 8.18
C LYS A 96 -10.47 13.28 8.78
N LYS A 97 -11.38 14.09 8.25
CA LYS A 97 -12.79 14.14 8.70
C LYS A 97 -13.53 12.87 8.31
N ASP A 98 -13.31 12.38 7.09
CA ASP A 98 -14.00 11.21 6.55
C ASP A 98 -13.56 9.92 7.26
N PHE A 99 -12.36 9.92 7.85
CA PHE A 99 -11.81 8.79 8.58
C PHE A 99 -11.98 8.86 10.12
N LEU A 100 -12.79 9.78 10.65
CA LEU A 100 -13.06 9.85 12.09
C LEU A 100 -13.64 8.54 12.68
N ASP A 101 -14.42 7.82 11.89
CA ASP A 101 -15.01 6.52 12.27
C ASP A 101 -14.06 5.33 12.02
N TYR A 102 -12.82 5.60 11.60
CA TYR A 102 -11.79 4.61 11.31
C TYR A 102 -10.54 4.83 12.18
N PRO A 103 -10.62 4.62 13.50
CA PRO A 103 -9.52 4.90 14.43
C PRO A 103 -8.26 4.07 14.17
N GLN A 104 -8.35 3.04 13.33
CA GLN A 104 -7.22 2.20 12.90
C GLN A 104 -6.48 2.78 11.69
N PHE A 105 -7.02 3.83 11.07
CA PHE A 105 -6.36 4.52 9.98
C PHE A 105 -5.32 5.51 10.52
N GLN A 106 -4.09 5.38 10.05
CA GLN A 106 -3.02 6.33 10.37
C GLN A 106 -2.46 6.93 9.08
N LEU A 107 -2.76 8.20 8.84
CA LEU A 107 -2.19 8.96 7.74
C LEU A 107 -0.78 9.41 8.08
N MET A 108 0.19 9.00 7.27
CA MET A 108 1.56 9.48 7.26
C MET A 108 1.72 10.53 6.16
N THR A 109 1.74 11.82 6.52
CA THR A 109 1.96 12.92 5.58
C THR A 109 3.45 13.01 5.24
N LEU A 110 3.93 12.05 4.48
CA LEU A 110 5.32 11.83 4.09
C LEU A 110 5.37 11.34 2.63
N THR A 111 6.48 11.58 1.97
CA THR A 111 6.79 10.81 0.75
C THR A 111 7.08 9.36 1.12
N ASP A 112 6.92 8.43 0.17
CA ASP A 112 7.30 7.03 0.32
C ASP A 112 8.77 6.87 0.76
N LYS A 113 9.67 7.68 0.18
CA LYS A 113 11.12 7.69 0.50
C LYS A 113 11.38 8.10 1.95
N GLU A 114 10.69 9.14 2.43
CA GLU A 114 10.79 9.56 3.83
C GLU A 114 10.20 8.54 4.78
N PHE A 115 9.07 7.94 4.41
CA PHE A 115 8.45 6.88 5.19
C PHE A 115 9.39 5.67 5.34
N MET A 116 9.91 5.15 4.24
CA MET A 116 10.84 4.03 4.26
C MET A 116 12.09 4.29 5.09
N LYS A 117 12.59 5.53 5.07
CA LYS A 117 13.74 5.94 5.89
C LYS A 117 13.41 6.01 7.38
N ARG A 118 12.24 6.58 7.75
CA ARG A 118 11.89 6.83 9.14
C ARG A 118 11.39 5.58 9.87
N TYR A 119 10.74 4.66 9.15
CA TYR A 119 10.10 3.46 9.70
C TYR A 119 10.79 2.17 9.22
N ALA A 120 12.10 2.25 8.99
CA ALA A 120 12.90 1.09 8.61
C ALA A 120 12.85 -0.03 9.67
N ASP A 121 12.75 0.34 10.95
CA ASP A 121 12.67 -0.60 12.07
C ASP A 121 11.23 -0.93 12.50
N GLY A 122 10.24 -0.49 11.72
CA GLY A 122 8.82 -0.72 12.02
C GLY A 122 8.08 0.51 12.54
N ILE A 123 6.78 0.36 12.75
CA ILE A 123 5.88 1.41 13.21
C ILE A 123 5.60 1.23 14.70
N PRO A 124 5.89 2.21 15.56
CA PRO A 124 5.58 2.13 16.98
C PRO A 124 4.07 2.26 17.22
N VAL A 125 3.49 1.28 17.88
CA VAL A 125 2.10 1.29 18.34
C VAL A 125 2.07 1.25 19.85
N TYR A 126 1.28 2.12 20.45
CA TYR A 126 1.15 2.22 21.91
C TYR A 126 -0.14 1.56 22.38
N ASN A 127 0.01 0.43 23.05
CA ASN A 127 -1.09 -0.28 23.71
C ASN A 127 -0.59 -0.83 25.03
N GLN A 128 -0.76 -0.06 26.12
CA GLN A 128 -0.20 -0.29 27.47
C GLN A 128 1.34 -0.34 27.50
N LYS A 129 1.95 -0.80 26.45
CA LYS A 129 3.40 -0.77 26.17
C LYS A 129 3.63 -0.42 24.72
N THR A 130 4.83 0.02 24.38
CA THR A 130 5.24 0.20 23.00
C THR A 130 5.41 -1.16 22.33
N ILE A 131 4.75 -1.34 21.18
CA ILE A 131 4.93 -2.49 20.28
C ILE A 131 5.46 -1.95 18.96
N LEU A 132 6.50 -2.55 18.45
CA LEU A 132 7.02 -2.24 17.11
C LEU A 132 6.39 -3.19 16.10
N CYS A 133 5.60 -2.64 15.18
CA CYS A 133 4.96 -3.40 14.10
C CYS A 133 5.86 -3.38 12.87
N GLU A 134 6.45 -4.52 12.54
CA GLU A 134 7.47 -4.65 11.50
C GLU A 134 6.95 -5.38 10.26
N GLU A 135 5.95 -6.26 10.42
CA GLU A 135 5.49 -7.16 9.34
C GLU A 135 4.14 -6.69 8.77
N TYR A 136 4.12 -6.47 7.47
CA TYR A 136 2.91 -6.09 6.72
C TYR A 136 2.16 -7.33 6.20
N THR A 137 0.85 -7.35 6.39
CA THR A 137 -0.03 -8.38 5.85
C THR A 137 -0.41 -8.10 4.41
N CYS A 138 -0.75 -6.85 4.11
CA CYS A 138 -1.11 -6.40 2.77
C CYS A 138 -0.50 -5.02 2.50
N VAL A 139 -0.02 -4.81 1.26
CA VAL A 139 0.48 -3.52 0.79
C VAL A 139 -0.14 -3.22 -0.57
N HIS A 140 -0.64 -1.99 -0.74
CA HIS A 140 -1.10 -1.44 -2.00
C HIS A 140 -0.12 -0.37 -2.49
N PHE A 141 0.40 -0.53 -3.70
CA PHE A 141 1.32 0.39 -4.37
C PHE A 141 0.54 1.20 -5.39
N ASP A 142 0.18 2.41 -5.03
CA ASP A 142 -0.64 3.36 -5.83
C ASP A 142 -0.07 4.79 -5.74
N GLY A 143 1.24 4.88 -5.58
CA GLY A 143 1.98 6.14 -5.51
C GLY A 143 2.66 6.50 -6.83
N PRO A 144 3.92 6.94 -6.82
CA PRO A 144 4.68 7.20 -8.05
C PRO A 144 4.81 5.94 -8.88
N HIS A 145 4.33 5.97 -10.14
CA HIS A 145 4.35 4.82 -11.05
C HIS A 145 5.59 4.82 -11.95
N GLN A 146 6.77 5.03 -11.36
CA GLN A 146 8.05 4.79 -12.01
C GLN A 146 8.63 3.45 -11.59
N THR A 147 9.20 2.72 -12.52
CA THR A 147 9.80 1.40 -12.26
C THR A 147 10.78 1.43 -11.09
N GLU A 148 11.64 2.45 -11.04
CA GLU A 148 12.64 2.58 -9.97
C GLU A 148 12.00 2.80 -8.59
N ASP A 149 10.95 3.62 -8.51
CA ASP A 149 10.27 3.91 -7.24
C ASP A 149 9.47 2.69 -6.78
N ILE A 150 8.69 2.05 -7.68
CA ILE A 150 7.99 0.80 -7.36
C ILE A 150 8.98 -0.30 -6.93
N LEU A 151 10.12 -0.43 -7.59
CA LEU A 151 11.13 -1.42 -7.20
C LEU A 151 11.70 -1.16 -5.80
N LYS A 152 11.99 0.10 -5.45
CA LYS A 152 12.45 0.50 -4.11
C LYS A 152 11.39 0.21 -3.05
N GLN A 153 10.15 0.57 -3.29
CA GLN A 153 9.02 0.28 -2.41
C GLN A 153 8.87 -1.23 -2.24
N PHE A 154 8.83 -1.99 -3.34
CA PHE A 154 8.74 -3.44 -3.31
C PHE A 154 9.87 -4.07 -2.48
N MET A 155 11.12 -3.65 -2.70
CA MET A 155 12.28 -4.17 -1.95
C MET A 155 12.17 -3.85 -0.46
N PHE A 156 11.70 -2.68 -0.08
CA PHE A 156 11.49 -2.30 1.31
C PHE A 156 10.44 -3.19 1.99
N PHE A 157 9.27 -3.34 1.37
CA PHE A 157 8.18 -4.10 1.96
C PHE A 157 8.40 -5.61 1.88
N SER A 158 9.07 -6.13 0.84
CA SER A 158 9.33 -7.56 0.68
C SER A 158 10.16 -8.18 1.80
N GLN A 159 10.96 -7.37 2.49
CA GLN A 159 11.74 -7.77 3.66
C GLN A 159 10.94 -7.69 4.98
N ARG A 160 9.73 -7.14 4.93
CA ARG A 160 8.86 -6.84 6.07
C ARG A 160 7.49 -7.50 5.94
N VAL A 161 7.48 -8.72 5.47
CA VAL A 161 6.27 -9.51 5.27
C VAL A 161 6.50 -10.95 5.73
N HIS A 162 5.43 -11.61 6.09
CA HIS A 162 5.44 -13.05 6.36
C HIS A 162 4.91 -13.84 5.14
N GLN A 163 5.05 -15.15 5.19
CA GLN A 163 4.36 -16.03 4.23
C GLN A 163 2.86 -15.77 4.26
N GLY A 164 2.24 -15.68 3.10
CA GLY A 164 0.82 -15.38 2.96
C GLY A 164 0.49 -13.90 2.87
N SER A 165 1.45 -13.01 3.07
CA SER A 165 1.26 -11.57 2.80
C SER A 165 1.06 -11.30 1.32
N THR A 166 0.26 -10.29 1.01
CA THR A 166 -0.15 -9.95 -0.36
C THR A 166 0.21 -8.52 -0.73
N PHE A 167 0.62 -8.34 -1.97
CA PHE A 167 0.94 -7.06 -2.57
C PHE A 167 0.02 -6.79 -3.75
N CYS A 168 -0.57 -5.61 -3.80
CA CYS A 168 -1.36 -5.11 -4.92
C CYS A 168 -0.60 -3.96 -5.60
N PHE A 169 -0.38 -4.07 -6.88
CA PHE A 169 0.25 -3.06 -7.71
C PHE A 169 -0.82 -2.42 -8.58
N ASP A 170 -1.02 -1.10 -8.43
CA ASP A 170 -1.91 -0.34 -9.29
C ASP A 170 -1.18 0.10 -10.55
N ASP A 171 -1.96 0.38 -11.60
CA ASP A 171 -1.46 0.87 -12.89
C ASP A 171 -0.24 0.07 -13.44
N TYR A 172 -0.21 -1.24 -13.16
CA TYR A 172 0.95 -2.11 -13.44
C TYR A 172 1.40 -2.13 -14.91
N LEU A 173 0.61 -1.60 -15.83
CA LEU A 173 0.94 -1.45 -17.25
C LEU A 173 1.77 -0.20 -17.54
N THR A 174 1.93 0.72 -16.58
CA THR A 174 2.59 2.01 -16.77
C THR A 174 4.08 2.01 -16.39
N TYR A 175 4.57 0.93 -15.80
CA TYR A 175 5.97 0.71 -15.45
C TYR A 175 6.43 -0.70 -15.83
N ASP A 176 7.73 -1.02 -15.68
CA ASP A 176 8.29 -2.32 -16.05
C ASP A 176 7.92 -3.41 -15.02
N MET A 177 6.68 -3.91 -15.14
CA MET A 177 6.18 -4.99 -14.28
C MET A 177 6.92 -6.31 -14.50
N ASP A 178 7.52 -6.55 -15.67
CA ASP A 178 8.26 -7.78 -15.94
C ASP A 178 9.56 -7.82 -15.11
N LEU A 179 10.23 -6.67 -14.96
CA LEU A 179 11.36 -6.54 -14.04
C LEU A 179 10.92 -6.78 -12.59
N ILE A 180 9.82 -6.15 -12.14
CA ILE A 180 9.29 -6.36 -10.79
C ILE A 180 8.97 -7.83 -10.54
N GLN A 181 8.30 -8.51 -11.49
CA GLN A 181 8.00 -9.95 -11.38
C GLN A 181 9.26 -10.81 -11.28
N SER A 182 10.30 -10.46 -12.05
CA SER A 182 11.57 -11.20 -12.03
C SER A 182 12.23 -11.12 -10.65
N VAL A 183 12.26 -9.94 -10.04
CA VAL A 183 12.76 -9.73 -8.68
C VAL A 183 11.85 -10.41 -7.66
N ALA A 184 10.54 -10.26 -7.81
CA ALA A 184 9.53 -10.84 -6.91
C ALA A 184 9.64 -12.37 -6.85
N LYS A 185 9.85 -13.03 -7.98
CA LYS A 185 10.05 -14.47 -8.06
C LYS A 185 11.25 -14.93 -7.23
N VAL A 186 12.37 -14.22 -7.30
CA VAL A 186 13.58 -14.52 -6.50
C VAL A 186 13.29 -14.37 -5.00
N LEU A 187 12.44 -13.41 -4.64
CA LEU A 187 12.04 -13.17 -3.26
C LEU A 187 10.86 -14.03 -2.79
N GLY A 188 10.45 -15.02 -3.59
CA GLY A 188 9.38 -15.96 -3.23
C GLY A 188 7.96 -15.39 -3.31
N PHE A 189 7.74 -14.39 -4.16
CA PHE A 189 6.40 -13.94 -4.48
C PHE A 189 5.87 -14.63 -5.74
N VAL A 190 4.61 -15.00 -5.70
CA VAL A 190 3.91 -15.60 -6.83
C VAL A 190 2.71 -14.75 -7.23
N PRO A 191 2.44 -14.59 -8.52
CA PRO A 191 1.23 -13.93 -8.98
C PRO A 191 0.00 -14.76 -8.62
N ILE A 192 -1.03 -14.11 -8.10
CA ILE A 192 -2.30 -14.78 -7.74
C ILE A 192 -3.50 -14.22 -8.50
N ARG A 193 -3.43 -12.96 -8.92
CA ARG A 193 -4.50 -12.31 -9.67
C ARG A 193 -3.95 -11.23 -10.59
N LYS A 194 -4.59 -11.07 -11.74
CA LYS A 194 -4.28 -10.02 -12.70
C LYS A 194 -5.59 -9.43 -13.21
N GLY A 195 -5.76 -8.13 -13.03
CA GLY A 195 -6.84 -7.33 -13.58
C GLY A 195 -6.41 -6.52 -14.80
N ASN A 196 -7.18 -5.49 -15.13
CA ASN A 196 -6.85 -4.54 -16.20
C ASN A 196 -5.79 -3.52 -15.72
N GLN A 197 -5.93 -3.04 -14.47
CA GLN A 197 -5.01 -2.07 -13.85
C GLN A 197 -4.25 -2.67 -12.67
N LYS A 198 -4.85 -3.62 -11.94
CA LYS A 198 -4.28 -4.18 -10.72
C LYS A 198 -3.62 -5.54 -10.93
N TYR A 199 -2.47 -5.71 -10.29
CA TYR A 199 -1.73 -6.96 -10.28
C TYR A 199 -1.43 -7.39 -8.85
N ILE A 200 -1.83 -8.60 -8.45
CA ILE A 200 -1.69 -9.08 -7.08
C ILE A 200 -0.69 -10.23 -7.01
N MET A 201 0.27 -10.09 -6.10
CA MET A 201 1.24 -11.12 -5.74
C MET A 201 1.08 -11.54 -4.28
N ARG A 202 1.49 -12.76 -3.97
CA ARG A 202 1.53 -13.28 -2.60
C ARG A 202 2.89 -13.88 -2.29
N LYS A 203 3.36 -13.63 -1.07
CA LYS A 203 4.58 -14.23 -0.53
C LYS A 203 4.32 -15.70 -0.21
N GLU A 204 5.07 -16.59 -0.83
CA GLU A 204 5.04 -18.03 -0.59
C GLU A 204 6.37 -18.53 -0.04
N TYR A 205 6.44 -19.78 0.42
CA TYR A 205 7.73 -20.39 0.73
C TYR A 205 8.52 -20.59 -0.56
N VAL A 206 9.80 -20.25 -0.51
CA VAL A 206 10.78 -20.73 -1.49
C VAL A 206 11.23 -22.09 -0.96
N ASN A 207 10.77 -23.17 -1.60
CA ASN A 207 11.29 -24.50 -1.33
C ASN A 207 12.71 -24.63 -1.87
#